data_c2dd34a84958fa4c4af168f2ef6e2e7f
#
_entry.id   c2dd34a84958fa4c4af168f2ef6e2e7f
#
_cell.length_a   1.000
_cell.length_b   1.000
_cell.length_c   1.000
_cell.angle_alpha   90.00
_cell.angle_beta   90.00
_cell.angle_gamma   90.00
#
_symmetry.space_group_name_H-M   'P 1'
#
loop_
_entity.id
_entity.type
_entity.pdbx_description
1 polymer ?
#
loop_
_entity_poly.entity_id
_entity_poly.type
_entity_poly.pdbx_seq_one_letter_code
_entity_poly.pdbx_strand_id
1 'polypeptide(L)'
;MAKLDFHIVKRIREQIANGGTRVALKHKVAGAWQGITWEQFGQQVDTLSLALLAQGLGVQDKIGIFSNNMPQWTIADFAALQLRGVTVPIYPTNTAAQSAYIIDNADVKVLFVGEQPQFDAAVSIFEQCEQLELIVAMSDDIELGDHDFAISWKDFVAKGDTNRQAELDERLEQAKVDDLLTLIYTSG
;
A
#
# COMPACT_ATOMS: atom_id res chain seq x y z
N MET A 1 -12.08 -4.77 32.51
CA MET A 1 -12.34 -5.28 31.16
C MET A 1 -11.00 -5.70 30.58
N ALA A 2 -10.82 -6.98 30.21
CA ALA A 2 -9.62 -7.39 29.49
C ALA A 2 -9.57 -6.58 28.16
N LYS A 3 -8.48 -5.83 27.92
CA LYS A 3 -8.23 -5.25 26.61
C LYS A 3 -8.26 -6.43 25.63
N LEU A 4 -9.21 -6.42 24.70
CA LEU A 4 -9.19 -7.35 23.58
C LEU A 4 -7.90 -7.08 22.82
N ASP A 5 -6.96 -8.01 22.87
CA ASP A 5 -5.72 -7.97 22.11
C ASP A 5 -6.06 -8.30 20.63
N PHE A 6 -6.79 -7.36 20.01
CA PHE A 6 -7.27 -7.47 18.65
C PHE A 6 -6.39 -6.63 17.73
N HIS A 7 -5.48 -7.28 17.02
CA HIS A 7 -4.67 -6.63 15.98
C HIS A 7 -5.14 -7.10 14.62
N ILE A 8 -5.59 -6.17 13.76
CA ILE A 8 -6.19 -6.49 12.46
C ILE A 8 -5.24 -7.29 11.56
N VAL A 9 -3.96 -6.94 11.55
CA VAL A 9 -2.96 -7.64 10.73
C VAL A 9 -2.83 -9.10 11.16
N LYS A 10 -2.75 -9.39 12.47
CA LYS A 10 -2.70 -10.76 12.99
C LYS A 10 -3.94 -11.56 12.56
N ARG A 11 -5.13 -10.94 12.58
CA ARG A 11 -6.38 -11.58 12.13
C ARG A 11 -6.40 -11.87 10.64
N ILE A 12 -5.90 -10.95 9.83
CA ILE A 12 -5.77 -11.18 8.38
C ILE A 12 -4.76 -12.29 8.10
N ARG A 13 -3.64 -12.35 8.83
CA ARG A 13 -2.66 -13.47 8.71
C ARG A 13 -3.30 -14.82 9.08
N GLU A 14 -4.12 -14.87 10.13
CA GLU A 14 -4.90 -16.06 10.47
C GLU A 14 -5.85 -16.47 9.32
N GLN A 15 -6.53 -15.49 8.69
CA GLN A 15 -7.39 -15.77 7.54
C GLN A 15 -6.62 -16.25 6.32
N ILE A 16 -5.45 -15.67 6.03
CA ILE A 16 -4.55 -16.12 4.96
C ILE A 16 -4.15 -17.59 5.21
N ALA A 17 -3.70 -17.92 6.42
CA ALA A 17 -3.28 -19.27 6.78
C ALA A 17 -4.41 -20.31 6.69
N ASN A 18 -5.64 -19.93 7.01
CA ASN A 18 -6.80 -20.83 7.04
C ASN A 18 -7.69 -20.75 5.78
N GLY A 19 -7.47 -19.75 4.93
CA GLY A 19 -8.32 -19.45 3.78
C GLY A 19 -8.07 -20.33 2.57
N GLY A 20 -6.80 -20.67 2.32
CA GLY A 20 -6.39 -21.51 1.19
C GLY A 20 -6.91 -20.98 -0.15
N THR A 21 -7.54 -21.85 -0.91
CA THR A 21 -8.08 -21.55 -2.25
C THR A 21 -9.44 -20.82 -2.23
N ARG A 22 -10.01 -20.53 -1.05
CA ARG A 22 -11.23 -19.70 -0.98
C ARG A 22 -10.94 -18.28 -1.47
N VAL A 23 -11.93 -17.68 -2.16
CA VAL A 23 -11.79 -16.32 -2.69
C VAL A 23 -11.76 -15.30 -1.55
N ALA A 24 -10.70 -14.49 -1.51
CA ALA A 24 -10.53 -13.35 -0.60
C ALA A 24 -11.07 -12.05 -1.22
N LEU A 25 -10.69 -11.76 -2.46
CA LEU A 25 -11.08 -10.55 -3.18
C LEU A 25 -11.72 -10.92 -4.53
N LYS A 26 -12.65 -10.08 -5.00
CA LYS A 26 -13.21 -10.15 -6.35
C LYS A 26 -13.09 -8.79 -7.04
N HIS A 27 -12.71 -8.81 -8.30
CA HIS A 27 -12.64 -7.63 -9.15
C HIS A 27 -13.10 -7.96 -10.57
N LYS A 28 -13.36 -6.93 -11.36
CA LYS A 28 -13.76 -7.11 -12.77
C LYS A 28 -12.56 -6.88 -13.69
N VAL A 29 -12.36 -7.82 -14.63
CA VAL A 29 -11.40 -7.70 -15.73
C VAL A 29 -12.19 -7.89 -17.03
N ALA A 30 -12.16 -6.93 -17.91
CA ALA A 30 -12.92 -6.94 -19.17
C ALA A 30 -14.41 -7.34 -18.98
N GLY A 31 -15.04 -6.85 -17.90
CA GLY A 31 -16.44 -7.12 -17.58
C GLY A 31 -16.74 -8.43 -16.85
N ALA A 32 -15.77 -9.35 -16.76
CA ALA A 32 -15.92 -10.64 -16.07
C ALA A 32 -15.36 -10.55 -14.62
N TRP A 33 -16.06 -11.20 -13.67
CA TRP A 33 -15.57 -11.30 -12.30
C TRP A 33 -14.42 -12.30 -12.19
N GLN A 34 -13.29 -11.84 -11.66
CA GLN A 34 -12.15 -12.67 -11.28
C GLN A 34 -11.96 -12.67 -9.77
N GLY A 35 -11.47 -13.77 -9.23
CA GLY A 35 -11.19 -13.95 -7.81
C GLY A 35 -9.71 -14.05 -7.53
N ILE A 36 -9.27 -13.44 -6.42
CA ILE A 36 -7.97 -13.66 -5.82
C ILE A 36 -8.21 -14.49 -4.56
N THR A 37 -7.54 -15.65 -4.44
CA THR A 37 -7.69 -16.51 -3.26
C THR A 37 -6.94 -15.95 -2.05
N TRP A 38 -7.25 -16.46 -0.84
CA TRP A 38 -6.51 -16.08 0.37
C TRP A 38 -5.02 -16.39 0.28
N GLU A 39 -4.67 -17.53 -0.33
CA GLU A 39 -3.27 -17.90 -0.59
C GLU A 39 -2.58 -16.89 -1.51
N GLN A 40 -3.20 -16.58 -2.66
CA GLN A 40 -2.68 -15.59 -3.60
C GLN A 40 -2.58 -14.19 -3.00
N PHE A 41 -3.59 -13.80 -2.22
CA PHE A 41 -3.59 -12.52 -1.51
C PHE A 41 -2.42 -12.44 -0.52
N GLY A 42 -2.23 -13.49 0.29
CA GLY A 42 -1.12 -13.55 1.24
C GLY A 42 0.24 -13.45 0.55
N GLN A 43 0.45 -14.21 -0.53
CA GLN A 43 1.69 -14.14 -1.32
C GLN A 43 1.96 -12.75 -1.87
N GLN A 44 0.95 -12.08 -2.42
CA GLN A 44 1.08 -10.73 -2.98
C GLN A 44 1.38 -9.70 -1.88
N VAL A 45 0.72 -9.79 -0.73
CA VAL A 45 0.98 -8.94 0.43
C VAL A 45 2.42 -9.12 0.93
N ASP A 46 2.90 -10.36 1.09
CA ASP A 46 4.26 -10.65 1.55
C ASP A 46 5.31 -10.12 0.57
N THR A 47 5.12 -10.37 -0.73
CA THR A 47 6.05 -9.90 -1.76
C THR A 47 6.15 -8.38 -1.79
N LEU A 48 5.01 -7.68 -1.70
CA LEU A 48 4.99 -6.22 -1.66
C LEU A 48 5.61 -5.67 -0.37
N SER A 49 5.42 -6.35 0.77
CA SER A 49 6.07 -5.95 2.02
C SER A 49 7.58 -6.03 1.93
N LEU A 50 8.11 -7.08 1.29
CA LEU A 50 9.56 -7.21 1.05
C LEU A 50 10.08 -6.09 0.13
N ALA A 51 9.28 -5.66 -0.87
CA ALA A 51 9.64 -4.52 -1.72
C ALA A 51 9.63 -3.19 -0.94
N LEU A 52 8.65 -2.98 -0.07
CA LEU A 52 8.59 -1.81 0.82
C LEU A 52 9.75 -1.80 1.82
N LEU A 53 10.14 -2.96 2.36
CA LEU A 53 11.35 -3.08 3.18
C LEU A 53 12.61 -2.73 2.39
N ALA A 54 12.74 -3.23 1.16
CA ALA A 54 13.87 -2.91 0.30
C ALA A 54 13.94 -1.41 -0.05
N GLN A 55 12.78 -0.74 -0.16
CA GLN A 55 12.67 0.71 -0.32
C GLN A 55 13.03 1.49 0.97
N GLY A 56 13.14 0.81 2.10
CA GLY A 56 13.51 1.45 3.37
C GLY A 56 12.33 1.89 4.24
N LEU A 57 11.12 1.35 4.01
CA LEU A 57 9.96 1.69 4.85
C LEU A 57 10.21 1.29 6.32
N GLY A 58 10.26 2.29 7.18
CA GLY A 58 10.42 2.15 8.63
C GLY A 58 9.11 1.86 9.36
N VAL A 59 9.22 1.58 10.68
CA VAL A 59 8.05 1.44 11.56
C VAL A 59 7.36 2.81 11.68
N GLN A 60 6.03 2.84 11.49
CA GLN A 60 5.19 4.04 11.49
C GLN A 60 5.48 5.04 10.35
N ASP A 61 6.30 4.65 9.36
CA ASP A 61 6.37 5.37 8.09
C ASP A 61 5.06 5.24 7.32
N LYS A 62 4.77 6.20 6.47
CA LYS A 62 3.48 6.30 5.78
C LYS A 62 3.63 5.99 4.30
N ILE A 63 2.68 5.21 3.80
CA ILE A 63 2.40 5.10 2.38
C ILE A 63 1.10 5.84 2.05
N GLY A 64 1.04 6.49 0.89
CA GLY A 64 -0.20 7.03 0.34
C GLY A 64 -0.81 6.08 -0.69
N ILE A 65 -2.15 6.04 -0.76
CA ILE A 65 -2.86 5.32 -1.82
C ILE A 65 -3.86 6.27 -2.47
N PHE A 66 -3.52 6.76 -3.66
CA PHE A 66 -4.32 7.69 -4.46
C PHE A 66 -4.95 6.94 -5.63
N SER A 67 -6.09 6.30 -5.38
CA SER A 67 -6.66 5.35 -6.34
C SER A 67 -8.14 5.09 -6.11
N ASN A 68 -8.84 4.70 -7.17
CA ASN A 68 -10.09 3.97 -7.08
C ASN A 68 -9.89 2.57 -6.46
N ASN A 69 -11.00 1.92 -6.06
CA ASN A 69 -10.93 0.58 -5.50
C ASN A 69 -10.45 -0.44 -6.54
N MET A 70 -9.34 -1.09 -6.24
CA MET A 70 -8.74 -2.16 -7.03
C MET A 70 -8.02 -3.14 -6.10
N PRO A 71 -7.70 -4.37 -6.54
CA PRO A 71 -7.03 -5.34 -5.67
C PRO A 71 -5.70 -4.84 -5.09
N GLN A 72 -4.91 -4.14 -5.89
CA GLN A 72 -3.62 -3.55 -5.50
C GLN A 72 -3.76 -2.57 -4.35
N TRP A 73 -4.89 -1.85 -4.25
CA TRP A 73 -5.21 -0.97 -3.12
C TRP A 73 -5.15 -1.74 -1.79
N THR A 74 -5.90 -2.85 -1.72
CA THR A 74 -5.97 -3.69 -0.51
C THR A 74 -4.65 -4.39 -0.22
N ILE A 75 -3.92 -4.82 -1.27
CA ILE A 75 -2.61 -5.45 -1.13
C ILE A 75 -1.60 -4.45 -0.57
N ALA A 76 -1.58 -3.20 -1.08
CA ALA A 76 -0.67 -2.15 -0.59
C ALA A 76 -0.96 -1.78 0.86
N ASP A 77 -2.25 -1.64 1.22
CA ASP A 77 -2.68 -1.37 2.59
C ASP A 77 -2.13 -2.43 3.55
N PHE A 78 -2.46 -3.71 3.32
CA PHE A 78 -2.00 -4.77 4.21
C PHE A 78 -0.49 -5.02 4.16
N ALA A 79 0.17 -4.74 3.04
CA ALA A 79 1.63 -4.82 2.95
C ALA A 79 2.32 -3.80 3.85
N ALA A 80 1.83 -2.57 3.89
CA ALA A 80 2.34 -1.55 4.81
C ALA A 80 2.01 -1.88 6.27
N LEU A 81 0.76 -2.28 6.55
CA LEU A 81 0.29 -2.56 7.90
C LEU A 81 1.06 -3.71 8.56
N GLN A 82 1.43 -4.76 7.81
CA GLN A 82 2.22 -5.86 8.39
C GLN A 82 3.67 -5.49 8.68
N LEU A 83 4.17 -4.40 8.09
CA LEU A 83 5.44 -3.78 8.43
C LEU A 83 5.34 -2.77 9.57
N ARG A 84 4.18 -2.64 10.20
CA ARG A 84 3.85 -1.59 11.15
C ARG A 84 3.93 -0.19 10.54
N GLY A 85 3.72 -0.09 9.23
CA GLY A 85 3.56 1.16 8.50
C GLY A 85 2.14 1.70 8.64
N VAL A 86 1.92 2.90 8.13
CA VAL A 86 0.64 3.62 8.19
C VAL A 86 0.14 3.89 6.78
N THR A 87 -1.13 3.61 6.52
CA THR A 87 -1.75 3.90 5.23
C THR A 87 -2.49 5.23 5.26
N VAL A 88 -2.26 6.07 4.25
CA VAL A 88 -2.93 7.35 4.03
C VAL A 88 -3.79 7.25 2.76
N PRO A 89 -5.09 6.93 2.88
CA PRO A 89 -5.99 6.90 1.73
C PRO A 89 -6.24 8.32 1.20
N ILE A 90 -6.12 8.49 -0.11
CA ILE A 90 -6.39 9.74 -0.81
C ILE A 90 -7.53 9.49 -1.80
N TYR A 91 -8.59 10.30 -1.74
CA TYR A 91 -9.72 10.15 -2.65
C TYR A 91 -9.28 10.35 -4.09
N PRO A 92 -9.68 9.45 -5.03
CA PRO A 92 -9.27 9.51 -6.44
C PRO A 92 -9.72 10.78 -7.17
N THR A 93 -10.68 11.51 -6.59
CA THR A 93 -11.22 12.77 -7.12
C THR A 93 -10.54 14.01 -6.54
N ASN A 94 -9.58 13.86 -5.63
CA ASN A 94 -8.85 15.00 -5.10
C ASN A 94 -8.05 15.70 -6.20
N THR A 95 -8.00 17.02 -6.11
CA THR A 95 -7.10 17.82 -6.96
C THR A 95 -5.64 17.61 -6.55
N ALA A 96 -4.70 17.97 -7.44
CA ALA A 96 -3.27 17.92 -7.14
C ALA A 96 -2.94 18.69 -5.84
N ALA A 97 -3.49 19.89 -5.65
CA ALA A 97 -3.25 20.72 -4.45
C ALA A 97 -3.80 20.08 -3.16
N GLN A 98 -4.97 19.43 -3.22
CA GLN A 98 -5.52 18.69 -2.07
C GLN A 98 -4.67 17.47 -1.73
N SER A 99 -4.20 16.76 -2.76
CA SER A 99 -3.32 15.60 -2.59
C SER A 99 -1.95 16.01 -2.04
N ALA A 100 -1.37 17.10 -2.53
CA ALA A 100 -0.11 17.65 -2.03
C ALA A 100 -0.20 17.94 -0.53
N TYR A 101 -1.27 18.61 -0.08
CA TYR A 101 -1.48 18.89 1.34
C TYR A 101 -1.51 17.61 2.19
N ILE A 102 -2.24 16.58 1.74
CA ILE A 102 -2.35 15.31 2.47
C ILE A 102 -1.00 14.58 2.53
N ILE A 103 -0.32 14.49 1.39
CA ILE A 103 0.95 13.77 1.23
C ILE A 103 2.04 14.40 2.10
N ASP A 104 2.17 15.72 2.01
CA ASP A 104 3.17 16.48 2.76
C ASP A 104 2.86 16.50 4.27
N ASN A 105 1.62 16.81 4.65
CA ASN A 105 1.20 16.86 6.06
C ASN A 105 1.28 15.50 6.77
N ALA A 106 1.11 14.41 6.04
CA ALA A 106 1.23 13.05 6.58
C ALA A 106 2.66 12.48 6.51
N ASP A 107 3.63 13.17 5.94
CA ASP A 107 4.98 12.65 5.66
C ASP A 107 4.95 11.33 4.86
N VAL A 108 4.17 11.27 3.78
CA VAL A 108 4.09 10.09 2.93
C VAL A 108 5.40 9.90 2.18
N LYS A 109 6.00 8.70 2.29
CA LYS A 109 7.26 8.36 1.62
C LYS A 109 7.06 7.68 0.27
N VAL A 110 6.10 6.78 0.18
CA VAL A 110 5.78 6.04 -1.05
C VAL A 110 4.32 6.27 -1.41
N LEU A 111 4.04 6.72 -2.62
CA LEU A 111 2.69 6.97 -3.10
C LEU A 111 2.30 5.94 -4.17
N PHE A 112 1.27 5.16 -3.90
CA PHE A 112 0.65 4.26 -4.87
C PHE A 112 -0.47 4.99 -5.63
N VAL A 113 -0.44 4.96 -6.95
CA VAL A 113 -1.43 5.64 -7.82
C VAL A 113 -2.14 4.63 -8.73
N GLY A 114 -3.45 4.79 -8.89
CA GLY A 114 -4.29 3.79 -9.56
C GLY A 114 -4.44 3.97 -11.06
N GLU A 115 -4.53 5.21 -11.53
CA GLU A 115 -4.85 5.54 -12.91
C GLU A 115 -4.03 6.76 -13.38
N GLN A 116 -3.99 7.01 -14.70
CA GLN A 116 -3.20 8.11 -15.27
C GLN A 116 -3.48 9.49 -14.65
N PRO A 117 -4.75 9.90 -14.41
CA PRO A 117 -5.01 11.21 -13.82
C PRO A 117 -4.40 11.40 -12.43
N GLN A 118 -4.40 10.34 -11.59
CA GLN A 118 -3.76 10.38 -10.26
C GLN A 118 -2.22 10.40 -10.40
N PHE A 119 -1.68 9.68 -11.37
CA PHE A 119 -0.25 9.70 -11.67
C PHE A 119 0.20 11.10 -12.09
N ASP A 120 -0.48 11.71 -13.06
CA ASP A 120 -0.14 13.06 -13.55
C ASP A 120 -0.24 14.11 -12.43
N ALA A 121 -1.27 13.99 -11.59
CA ALA A 121 -1.40 14.85 -10.41
C ALA A 121 -0.24 14.64 -9.43
N ALA A 122 0.14 13.38 -9.15
CA ALA A 122 1.25 13.06 -8.24
C ALA A 122 2.59 13.57 -8.76
N VAL A 123 2.88 13.40 -10.05
CA VAL A 123 4.08 13.94 -10.69
C VAL A 123 4.14 15.46 -10.56
N SER A 124 3.04 16.16 -10.80
CA SER A 124 2.99 17.63 -10.76
C SER A 124 3.26 18.23 -9.37
N ILE A 125 3.14 17.44 -8.30
CA ILE A 125 3.33 17.88 -6.92
C ILE A 125 4.55 17.23 -6.24
N PHE A 126 5.28 16.36 -6.92
CA PHE A 126 6.35 15.57 -6.33
C PHE A 126 7.37 16.44 -5.58
N GLU A 127 7.86 17.50 -6.22
CA GLU A 127 8.84 18.42 -5.63
C GLU A 127 8.27 19.28 -4.48
N GLN A 128 6.95 19.31 -4.30
CA GLN A 128 6.29 20.04 -3.22
C GLN A 128 6.15 19.22 -1.94
N CYS A 129 6.33 17.90 -2.04
CA CYS A 129 6.15 16.95 -0.93
C CYS A 129 7.52 16.49 -0.44
N GLU A 130 8.00 17.08 0.65
CA GLU A 130 9.39 16.95 1.10
C GLU A 130 9.82 15.51 1.41
N GLN A 131 8.90 14.68 1.93
CA GLN A 131 9.18 13.30 2.32
C GLN A 131 8.85 12.26 1.22
N LEU A 132 8.23 12.70 0.10
CA LEU A 132 7.84 11.78 -0.97
C LEU A 132 9.06 11.35 -1.78
N GLU A 133 9.38 10.06 -1.71
CA GLU A 133 10.57 9.47 -2.35
C GLU A 133 10.24 8.74 -3.64
N LEU A 134 9.03 8.17 -3.76
CA LEU A 134 8.68 7.28 -4.86
C LEU A 134 7.19 7.28 -5.17
N ILE A 135 6.86 7.27 -6.46
CA ILE A 135 5.50 7.03 -6.98
C ILE A 135 5.47 5.64 -7.64
N VAL A 136 4.54 4.80 -7.20
CA VAL A 136 4.33 3.44 -7.74
C VAL A 136 3.01 3.40 -8.52
N ALA A 137 3.08 3.17 -9.82
CA ALA A 137 1.91 3.03 -10.69
C ALA A 137 1.32 1.63 -10.58
N MET A 138 0.08 1.51 -10.07
CA MET A 138 -0.58 0.23 -9.80
C MET A 138 -1.23 -0.41 -11.04
N SER A 139 -1.56 0.39 -12.09
CA SER A 139 -2.09 -0.11 -13.36
C SER A 139 -1.00 -0.16 -14.43
N ASP A 140 -1.02 -1.21 -15.23
CA ASP A 140 -0.12 -1.35 -16.40
C ASP A 140 -0.47 -0.34 -17.53
N ASP A 141 -1.65 0.30 -17.47
CA ASP A 141 -2.10 1.30 -18.44
C ASP A 141 -1.51 2.69 -18.18
N ILE A 142 -0.76 2.90 -17.09
CA ILE A 142 -0.15 4.19 -16.77
C ILE A 142 1.15 4.38 -17.54
N GLU A 143 1.22 5.48 -18.29
CA GLU A 143 2.45 5.93 -18.96
C GLU A 143 3.33 6.68 -17.95
N LEU A 144 4.45 6.06 -17.55
CA LEU A 144 5.34 6.58 -16.50
C LEU A 144 6.14 7.81 -16.92
N GLY A 145 6.35 8.02 -18.24
CA GLY A 145 7.27 9.05 -18.71
C GLY A 145 8.72 8.75 -18.32
N ASP A 146 9.55 9.79 -18.32
CA ASP A 146 10.99 9.72 -18.00
C ASP A 146 11.25 10.33 -16.60
N HIS A 147 10.65 9.72 -15.58
CA HIS A 147 10.76 10.13 -14.18
C HIS A 147 11.49 9.07 -13.36
N ASP A 148 12.65 9.38 -12.82
CA ASP A 148 13.46 8.48 -11.98
C ASP A 148 12.83 8.17 -10.61
N PHE A 149 11.89 9.00 -10.17
CA PHE A 149 11.07 8.80 -8.96
C PHE A 149 9.76 8.04 -9.20
N ALA A 150 9.54 7.50 -10.41
CA ALA A 150 8.35 6.74 -10.75
C ALA A 150 8.70 5.32 -11.20
N ILE A 151 7.88 4.34 -10.80
CA ILE A 151 8.10 2.93 -11.12
C ILE A 151 6.78 2.20 -11.34
N SER A 152 6.77 1.18 -12.21
CA SER A 152 5.62 0.29 -12.36
C SER A 152 5.43 -0.59 -11.12
N TRP A 153 4.19 -1.01 -10.86
CA TRP A 153 3.89 -2.01 -9.82
C TRP A 153 4.75 -3.27 -9.96
N LYS A 154 4.84 -3.79 -11.17
CA LYS A 154 5.60 -4.99 -11.48
C LYS A 154 7.07 -4.85 -11.11
N ASP A 155 7.70 -3.76 -11.53
CA ASP A 155 9.12 -3.53 -11.28
C ASP A 155 9.38 -3.20 -9.80
N PHE A 156 8.45 -2.51 -9.13
CA PHE A 156 8.54 -2.27 -7.70
C PHE A 156 8.47 -3.56 -6.89
N VAL A 157 7.48 -4.42 -7.18
CA VAL A 157 7.34 -5.72 -6.52
C VAL A 157 8.55 -6.61 -6.75
N ALA A 158 9.18 -6.53 -7.93
CA ALA A 158 10.40 -7.27 -8.25
C ALA A 158 11.64 -6.85 -7.44
N LYS A 159 11.61 -5.68 -6.77
CA LYS A 159 12.66 -5.24 -5.82
C LYS A 159 12.63 -5.97 -4.49
N GLY A 160 11.59 -6.76 -4.20
CA GLY A 160 11.45 -7.50 -2.95
C GLY A 160 12.61 -8.46 -2.71
N ASP A 161 13.31 -8.27 -1.60
CA ASP A 161 14.44 -9.10 -1.20
C ASP A 161 14.00 -10.18 -0.20
N THR A 162 13.96 -11.44 -0.65
CA THR A 162 13.58 -12.58 0.19
C THR A 162 14.53 -12.85 1.36
N ASN A 163 15.77 -12.33 1.32
CA ASN A 163 16.68 -12.42 2.46
C ASN A 163 16.19 -11.58 3.66
N ARG A 164 15.25 -10.67 3.45
CA ARG A 164 14.62 -9.86 4.51
C ARG A 164 13.37 -10.50 5.13
N GLN A 165 13.07 -11.76 4.81
CA GLN A 165 11.90 -12.46 5.37
C GLN A 165 11.90 -12.45 6.91
N ALA A 166 13.06 -12.67 7.54
CA ALA A 166 13.17 -12.65 8.99
C ALA A 166 12.82 -11.26 9.60
N GLU A 167 13.16 -10.18 8.91
CA GLU A 167 12.76 -8.82 9.33
C GLU A 167 11.25 -8.60 9.21
N LEU A 168 10.64 -9.08 8.14
CA LEU A 168 9.18 -9.04 7.98
C LEU A 168 8.48 -9.80 9.12
N ASP A 169 8.94 -11.00 9.42
CA ASP A 169 8.37 -11.84 10.49
C ASP A 169 8.52 -11.16 11.86
N GLU A 170 9.67 -10.56 12.12
CA GLU A 170 9.92 -9.81 13.37
C GLU A 170 8.98 -8.61 13.49
N ARG A 171 8.76 -7.82 12.43
CA ARG A 171 7.84 -6.69 12.44
C ARG A 171 6.40 -7.10 12.69
N LEU A 172 5.96 -8.22 12.09
CA LEU A 172 4.65 -8.82 12.33
C LEU A 172 4.47 -9.23 13.80
N GLU A 173 5.46 -9.89 14.38
CA GLU A 173 5.43 -10.32 15.78
C GLU A 173 5.35 -9.13 16.74
N GLN A 174 6.14 -8.08 16.47
CA GLN A 174 6.22 -6.86 17.28
C GLN A 174 5.04 -5.90 17.08
N ALA A 175 4.08 -6.20 16.19
CA ALA A 175 2.91 -5.35 15.96
C ALA A 175 2.09 -5.15 17.24
N LYS A 176 1.76 -3.90 17.56
CA LYS A 176 1.11 -3.46 18.80
C LYS A 176 -0.28 -2.91 18.53
N VAL A 177 -1.17 -3.07 19.49
CA VAL A 177 -2.53 -2.49 19.42
C VAL A 177 -2.52 -0.96 19.35
N ASP A 178 -1.47 -0.34 19.87
CA ASP A 178 -1.31 1.13 19.86
C ASP A 178 -0.56 1.63 18.60
N ASP A 179 -0.16 0.75 17.68
CA ASP A 179 0.41 1.18 16.38
C ASP A 179 -0.68 1.92 15.58
N LEU A 180 -0.32 3.08 15.03
CA LEU A 180 -1.19 3.79 14.11
C LEU A 180 -1.33 2.98 12.82
N LEU A 181 -2.54 2.76 12.33
CA LEU A 181 -2.80 1.98 11.13
C LEU A 181 -3.10 2.87 9.91
N THR A 182 -3.87 3.93 10.12
CA THR A 182 -4.31 4.78 9.03
C THR A 182 -4.53 6.22 9.47
N LEU A 183 -4.28 7.17 8.56
CA LEU A 183 -4.64 8.57 8.69
C LEU A 183 -5.69 8.91 7.63
N ILE A 184 -6.88 9.29 8.05
CA ILE A 184 -7.98 9.62 7.15
C ILE A 184 -8.25 11.12 7.22
N TYR A 185 -8.10 11.81 6.09
CA TYR A 185 -8.39 13.23 5.94
C TYR A 185 -9.84 13.41 5.50
N THR A 186 -10.57 14.24 6.23
CA THR A 186 -11.96 14.57 5.92
C THR A 186 -12.11 16.08 5.77
N SER A 187 -13.05 16.51 4.92
CA SER A 187 -13.50 17.91 4.92
C SER A 187 -14.19 18.18 6.26
N GLY A 188 -13.67 19.09 7.04
CA GLY A 188 -14.25 19.55 8.30
C GLY A 188 -15.61 20.20 8.15
#